data_5fb2e8f3a9663ce10fecce3c5aad0257
#
_entry.id   5fb2e8f3a9663ce10fecce3c5aad0257
#
_cell.length_a   1.000
_cell.length_b   1.000
_cell.length_c   1.000
_cell.angle_alpha   90.00
_cell.angle_beta   90.00
_cell.angle_gamma   90.00
#
_symmetry.space_group_name_H-M   'P 1'
#
loop_
_entity.id
_entity.type
_entity.pdbx_description
1 polymer ?
#
loop_
_entity_poly.entity_id
_entity_poly.type
_entity_poly.pdbx_seq_one_letter_code
_entity_poly.pdbx_strand_id
1 'polypeptide(L)'
;MYILGFDIGGTKCAVMTAKWDGNNIELIKKEKCSTDLTVKPQKMIEKLIVMAEGILDKKPDAIGISCGGPLDSKTGVIMGPPNLPGWDDVEIVKQLEAHFGVKAHLQNDANACAVAEWKFGAGKGKNNVVF
;
A
#
# COMPACT_ATOMS: atom_id res chain seq x y z
N MET A 1 14.83 -2.54 -7.88
CA MET A 1 13.48 -3.01 -7.57
C MET A 1 12.48 -1.88 -7.75
N TYR A 2 11.46 -2.11 -8.52
CA TYR A 2 10.40 -1.12 -8.79
C TYR A 2 9.20 -1.45 -7.90
N ILE A 3 8.81 -0.49 -7.05
CA ILE A 3 7.83 -0.70 -5.99
C ILE A 3 6.60 0.17 -6.22
N LEU A 4 5.42 -0.44 -6.08
CA LEU A 4 4.15 0.28 -6.03
C LEU A 4 3.71 0.38 -4.58
N GLY A 5 3.41 1.58 -4.13
CA GLY A 5 2.96 1.83 -2.76
C GLY A 5 1.53 2.34 -2.71
N PHE A 6 0.80 1.92 -1.68
CA PHE A 6 -0.54 2.42 -1.36
C PHE A 6 -0.54 2.93 0.08
N ASP A 7 -1.02 4.14 0.26
CA ASP A 7 -1.20 4.73 1.58
C ASP A 7 -2.69 5.03 1.76
N ILE A 8 -3.32 4.32 2.69
CA ILE A 8 -4.77 4.39 2.88
C ILE A 8 -5.06 5.05 4.22
N GLY A 9 -5.64 6.24 4.16
CA GLY A 9 -6.03 6.98 5.36
C GLY A 9 -7.50 7.34 5.35
N GLY A 10 -8.01 7.76 6.49
CA GLY A 10 -9.42 8.14 6.64
C GLY A 10 -9.80 9.43 5.93
N THR A 11 -8.84 10.30 5.66
CA THR A 11 -9.06 11.59 5.00
C THR A 11 -8.50 11.60 3.58
N LYS A 12 -7.31 11.04 3.41
CA LYS A 12 -6.60 11.03 2.13
C LYS A 12 -6.01 9.66 1.87
N CYS A 13 -5.94 9.30 0.59
CA CYS A 13 -5.23 8.12 0.12
C CYS A 13 -4.19 8.55 -0.90
N ALA A 14 -3.16 7.75 -1.07
CA ALA A 14 -2.13 8.00 -2.06
C ALA A 14 -1.67 6.70 -2.71
N VAL A 15 -1.22 6.81 -3.95
CA VAL A 15 -0.49 5.75 -4.63
C VAL A 15 0.84 6.34 -5.06
N MET A 16 1.88 5.53 -5.05
CA MET A 16 3.21 6.00 -5.38
C MET A 16 4.04 4.90 -6.03
N THR A 17 4.99 5.31 -6.86
CA THR A 17 6.00 4.41 -7.40
C THR A 17 7.36 4.83 -6.91
N ALA A 18 8.22 3.87 -6.64
CA ALA A 18 9.56 4.12 -6.14
C ALA A 18 10.52 3.09 -6.72
N LYS A 19 11.79 3.46 -6.74
CA LYS A 19 12.87 2.58 -7.17
C LYS A 19 13.80 2.35 -5.98
N TRP A 20 14.11 1.08 -5.71
CA TRP A 20 15.04 0.70 -4.67
C TRP A 20 16.23 0.00 -5.29
N ASP A 21 17.44 0.49 -4.97
CA ASP A 21 18.68 0.00 -5.58
C ASP A 21 19.53 -0.89 -4.65
N GLY A 22 18.99 -1.23 -3.48
CA GLY A 22 19.71 -2.00 -2.47
C GLY A 22 20.13 -1.16 -1.26
N ASN A 23 20.26 0.15 -1.40
CA ASN A 23 20.68 1.05 -0.34
C ASN A 23 19.72 2.22 -0.13
N ASN A 24 19.17 2.73 -1.22
CA ASN A 24 18.29 3.91 -1.19
C ASN A 24 16.99 3.65 -1.92
N ILE A 25 15.93 4.28 -1.42
CA ILE A 25 14.65 4.27 -2.09
C ILE A 25 14.40 5.66 -2.69
N GLU A 26 14.04 5.70 -3.98
CA GLU A 26 13.78 6.93 -4.70
C GLU A 26 12.32 6.97 -5.14
N LEU A 27 11.60 7.99 -4.68
CA LEU A 27 10.22 8.21 -5.08
C LEU A 27 10.19 8.72 -6.52
N ILE A 28 9.47 8.02 -7.40
CA ILE A 28 9.39 8.38 -8.82
C ILE A 28 8.14 9.20 -9.10
N LYS A 29 6.97 8.69 -8.72
CA LYS A 29 5.69 9.37 -8.92
C LYS A 29 4.81 9.19 -7.70
N LYS A 30 3.91 10.15 -7.46
CA LYS A 30 2.94 10.09 -6.38
C LYS A 30 1.65 10.79 -6.80
N GLU A 31 0.53 10.11 -6.58
CA GLU A 31 -0.82 10.65 -6.77
C GLU A 31 -1.57 10.57 -5.46
N LYS A 32 -2.29 11.62 -5.12
CA LYS A 32 -3.12 11.69 -3.91
C LYS A 32 -4.57 11.93 -4.29
N CYS A 33 -5.47 11.46 -3.43
CA CYS A 33 -6.90 11.77 -3.55
C CYS A 33 -7.52 11.83 -2.16
N SER A 34 -8.71 12.43 -2.09
CA SER A 34 -9.51 12.38 -0.87
C SER A 34 -10.11 10.99 -0.72
N THR A 35 -10.19 10.52 0.52
CA THR A 35 -10.87 9.26 0.83
C THR A 35 -12.37 9.50 0.80
N ASP A 36 -13.09 8.78 -0.05
CA ASP A 36 -14.54 8.86 -0.13
C ASP A 36 -15.15 7.81 0.79
N LEU A 37 -15.65 8.25 1.94
CA LEU A 37 -16.27 7.37 2.92
C LEU A 37 -17.76 7.12 2.64
N THR A 38 -18.31 7.74 1.59
CA THR A 38 -19.71 7.55 1.20
C THR A 38 -19.89 6.33 0.28
N VAL A 39 -18.81 5.79 -0.27
CA VAL A 39 -18.84 4.61 -1.13
C VAL A 39 -18.29 3.40 -0.37
N LYS A 40 -18.60 2.20 -0.88
CA LYS A 40 -18.08 0.97 -0.30
C LYS A 40 -16.55 0.89 -0.46
N PRO A 41 -15.85 0.19 0.45
CA PRO A 41 -14.40 0.03 0.35
C PRO A 41 -13.94 -0.45 -1.02
N GLN A 42 -14.67 -1.35 -1.64
CA GLN A 42 -14.33 -1.89 -2.96
C GLN A 42 -14.25 -0.79 -4.03
N LYS A 43 -15.16 0.19 -3.98
CA LYS A 43 -15.14 1.32 -4.91
C LYS A 43 -13.90 2.19 -4.73
N MET A 44 -13.51 2.43 -3.48
CA MET A 44 -12.32 3.21 -3.18
C MET A 44 -11.06 2.47 -3.63
N ILE A 45 -11.00 1.16 -3.41
CA ILE A 45 -9.89 0.32 -3.86
C ILE A 45 -9.78 0.34 -5.39
N GLU A 46 -10.89 0.22 -6.10
CA GLU A 46 -10.91 0.32 -7.57
C GLU A 46 -10.35 1.66 -8.05
N LYS A 47 -10.73 2.74 -7.39
CA LYS A 47 -10.19 4.07 -7.69
C LYS A 47 -8.68 4.12 -7.51
N LEU A 48 -8.18 3.57 -6.40
CA LEU A 48 -6.74 3.52 -6.12
C LEU A 48 -5.99 2.67 -7.15
N ILE A 49 -6.59 1.57 -7.59
CA ILE A 49 -6.00 0.71 -8.64
C ILE A 49 -5.89 1.49 -9.95
N VAL A 50 -6.92 2.22 -10.34
CA VAL A 50 -6.89 3.05 -11.57
C VAL A 50 -5.81 4.11 -11.46
N MET A 51 -5.70 4.77 -10.32
CA MET A 51 -4.65 5.76 -10.07
C MET A 51 -3.25 5.13 -10.16
N ALA A 52 -3.08 3.96 -9.57
CA ALA A 52 -1.81 3.23 -9.62
C ALA A 52 -1.44 2.87 -11.06
N GLU A 53 -2.38 2.38 -11.82
CA GLU A 53 -2.15 2.06 -13.24
C GLU A 53 -1.72 3.30 -14.04
N GLY A 54 -2.25 4.46 -13.68
CA GLY A 54 -1.91 5.73 -14.33
C GLY A 54 -0.48 6.20 -14.07
N ILE A 55 0.14 5.78 -12.97
CA ILE A 55 1.51 6.19 -12.63
C ILE A 55 2.54 5.10 -12.88
N LEU A 56 2.12 3.85 -13.15
CA LEU A 56 3.03 2.76 -13.42
C LEU A 56 3.63 2.86 -14.82
N ASP A 57 4.95 2.78 -14.92
CA ASP A 57 5.67 2.72 -16.19
C ASP A 57 5.81 1.27 -16.68
N LYS A 58 5.77 0.32 -15.74
CA LYS A 58 5.88 -1.11 -16.01
C LYS A 58 5.28 -1.88 -14.84
N LYS A 59 5.23 -3.20 -14.94
CA LYS A 59 4.76 -4.05 -13.83
C LYS A 59 5.68 -3.86 -12.62
N PRO A 60 5.13 -3.59 -11.41
CA PRO A 60 5.96 -3.46 -10.22
C PRO A 60 6.53 -4.83 -9.79
N ASP A 61 7.66 -4.79 -9.08
CA ASP A 61 8.25 -6.00 -8.52
C ASP A 61 7.61 -6.38 -7.19
N ALA A 62 7.09 -5.40 -6.47
CA ALA A 62 6.45 -5.61 -5.18
C ALA A 62 5.47 -4.47 -4.88
N ILE A 63 4.55 -4.73 -3.95
CA ILE A 63 3.56 -3.75 -3.48
C ILE A 63 3.67 -3.62 -1.97
N GLY A 64 3.73 -2.38 -1.49
CA GLY A 64 3.64 -2.05 -0.07
C GLY A 64 2.35 -1.29 0.20
N ILE A 65 1.65 -1.65 1.29
CA ILE A 65 0.39 -1.01 1.66
C ILE A 65 0.50 -0.52 3.10
N SER A 66 0.21 0.74 3.32
CA SER A 66 0.14 1.36 4.63
C SER A 66 -1.31 1.74 4.93
N CYS A 67 -1.79 1.39 6.11
CA CYS A 67 -3.16 1.70 6.55
C CYS A 67 -3.18 1.82 8.07
N GLY A 68 -4.07 2.66 8.60
CA GLY A 68 -4.29 2.73 10.04
C GLY A 68 -4.93 1.44 10.56
N GLY A 69 -4.54 1.02 11.77
CA GLY A 69 -5.08 -0.18 12.40
C GLY A 69 -6.46 0.02 13.02
N PRO A 70 -7.18 -1.06 13.37
CA PRO A 70 -6.65 -2.44 13.40
C PRO A 70 -6.62 -3.10 12.02
N LEU A 71 -5.61 -3.93 11.83
CA LEU A 71 -5.44 -4.75 10.63
C LEU A 71 -4.63 -6.00 10.98
N ASP A 72 -4.69 -7.01 10.11
CA ASP A 72 -3.87 -8.22 10.22
C ASP A 72 -2.87 -8.25 9.07
N SER A 73 -1.61 -7.97 9.38
CA SER A 73 -0.55 -7.95 8.36
C SER A 73 -0.19 -9.34 7.85
N LYS A 74 -0.49 -10.39 8.60
CA LYS A 74 -0.22 -11.78 8.19
C LYS A 74 -1.20 -12.23 7.11
N THR A 75 -2.48 -11.90 7.28
CA THR A 75 -3.51 -12.27 6.31
C THR A 75 -3.77 -11.16 5.28
N GLY A 76 -3.24 -9.96 5.52
CA GLY A 76 -3.42 -8.83 4.61
C GLY A 76 -4.84 -8.26 4.63
N VAL A 77 -5.49 -8.26 5.79
CA VAL A 77 -6.88 -7.83 5.96
C VAL A 77 -6.97 -6.57 6.81
N ILE A 78 -7.70 -5.57 6.32
CA ILE A 78 -8.02 -4.37 7.08
C ILE A 78 -9.26 -4.70 7.93
N MET A 79 -9.19 -4.42 9.23
CA MET A 79 -10.18 -4.90 10.20
C MET A 79 -10.96 -3.76 10.87
N GLY A 80 -11.53 -2.87 10.07
CA GLY A 80 -12.41 -1.80 10.54
C GLY A 80 -11.73 -0.70 11.34
N PRO A 81 -10.73 0.00 10.78
CA PRO A 81 -10.12 1.15 11.48
C PRO A 81 -11.18 2.21 11.80
N PRO A 82 -11.07 2.89 12.97
CA PRO A 82 -12.06 3.90 13.36
C PRO A 82 -12.21 5.05 12.36
N ASN A 83 -11.13 5.40 11.65
CA ASN A 83 -11.13 6.46 10.64
C ASN A 83 -11.53 5.98 9.25
N LEU A 84 -11.85 4.70 9.09
CA LEU A 84 -12.32 4.08 7.84
C LEU A 84 -13.61 3.29 8.12
N PRO A 85 -14.74 3.99 8.39
CA PRO A 85 -16.01 3.31 8.65
C PRO A 85 -16.41 2.38 7.50
N GLY A 86 -16.82 1.17 7.82
CA GLY A 86 -17.24 0.19 6.83
C GLY A 86 -16.11 -0.64 6.22
N TRP A 87 -14.87 -0.38 6.58
CA TRP A 87 -13.72 -1.15 6.10
C TRP A 87 -13.44 -2.37 6.98
N ASP A 88 -14.49 -3.18 7.19
CA ASP A 88 -14.40 -4.41 7.96
C ASP A 88 -14.05 -5.57 7.04
N ASP A 89 -13.06 -6.38 7.43
CA ASP A 89 -12.65 -7.58 6.70
C ASP A 89 -12.30 -7.30 5.21
N VAL A 90 -11.59 -6.20 4.96
CA VAL A 90 -11.16 -5.85 3.60
C VAL A 90 -9.86 -6.58 3.27
N GLU A 91 -9.94 -7.57 2.38
CA GLU A 91 -8.80 -8.39 1.95
C GLU A 91 -7.94 -7.65 0.92
N ILE A 92 -7.33 -6.54 1.33
CA ILE A 92 -6.61 -5.63 0.43
C ILE A 92 -5.40 -6.29 -0.26
N VAL A 93 -4.63 -7.08 0.47
CA VAL A 93 -3.45 -7.76 -0.09
C VAL A 93 -3.87 -8.72 -1.18
N LYS A 94 -4.87 -9.54 -0.91
CA LYS A 94 -5.39 -10.52 -1.88
C LYS A 94 -5.89 -9.85 -3.16
N GLN A 95 -6.62 -8.76 -3.01
CA GLN A 95 -7.16 -8.03 -4.16
C GLN A 95 -6.05 -7.41 -5.01
N LEU A 96 -5.05 -6.79 -4.39
CA LEU A 96 -3.97 -6.15 -5.11
C LEU A 96 -3.02 -7.19 -5.74
N GLU A 97 -2.75 -8.28 -5.04
CA GLU A 97 -1.96 -9.38 -5.59
C GLU A 97 -2.64 -9.99 -6.82
N ALA A 98 -3.95 -10.18 -6.75
CA ALA A 98 -4.71 -10.74 -7.86
C ALA A 98 -4.72 -9.80 -9.08
N HIS A 99 -4.82 -8.49 -8.83
CA HIS A 99 -4.86 -7.51 -9.93
C HIS A 99 -3.50 -7.31 -10.60
N PHE A 100 -2.46 -7.13 -9.80
CA PHE A 100 -1.12 -6.79 -10.32
C PHE A 100 -0.22 -8.01 -10.56
N GLY A 101 -0.55 -9.15 -10.00
CA GLY A 101 0.22 -10.39 -10.17
C GLY A 101 1.57 -10.38 -9.46
N VAL A 102 1.73 -9.59 -8.40
CA VAL A 102 2.96 -9.50 -7.60
C VAL A 102 2.62 -9.55 -6.13
N LYS A 103 3.59 -9.85 -5.28
CA LYS A 103 3.37 -9.91 -3.84
C LYS A 103 3.13 -8.53 -3.24
N ALA A 104 2.22 -8.48 -2.28
CA ALA A 104 1.89 -7.26 -1.54
C ALA A 104 1.99 -7.52 -0.03
N HIS A 105 2.35 -6.50 0.72
CA HIS A 105 2.40 -6.53 2.18
C HIS A 105 1.65 -5.35 2.76
N LEU A 106 0.92 -5.62 3.84
CA LEU A 106 0.13 -4.63 4.59
C LEU A 106 0.79 -4.38 5.94
N GLN A 107 0.95 -3.11 6.30
CA GLN A 107 1.47 -2.71 7.61
C GLN A 107 0.69 -1.53 8.17
N ASN A 108 0.74 -1.40 9.50
CA ASN A 108 0.10 -0.32 10.24
C ASN A 108 1.05 0.87 10.35
N ASP A 109 0.55 2.07 10.03
CA ASP A 109 1.25 3.35 10.25
C ASP A 109 2.68 3.43 9.67
N ALA A 110 2.95 2.70 8.60
CA ALA A 110 4.23 2.74 7.91
C ALA A 110 4.07 3.35 6.52
N ASN A 111 5.12 3.99 6.01
CA ASN A 111 5.15 4.43 4.62
C ASN A 111 5.15 3.18 3.72
N ALA A 112 4.30 3.16 2.70
CA ALA A 112 4.13 1.98 1.86
C ALA A 112 5.42 1.56 1.15
N CYS A 113 6.22 2.52 0.67
CA CYS A 113 7.51 2.22 0.04
C CYS A 113 8.50 1.65 1.04
N ALA A 114 8.49 2.16 2.27
CA ALA A 114 9.34 1.66 3.34
C ALA A 114 8.93 0.26 3.80
N VAL A 115 7.63 -0.04 3.79
CA VAL A 115 7.14 -1.41 4.05
C VAL A 115 7.73 -2.37 3.02
N ALA A 116 7.70 -2.01 1.74
CA ALA A 116 8.26 -2.85 0.69
C ALA A 116 9.78 -3.02 0.86
N GLU A 117 10.50 -1.95 1.20
CA GLU A 117 11.93 -2.02 1.48
C GLU A 117 12.22 -2.98 2.64
N TRP A 118 11.46 -2.85 3.73
CA TRP A 118 11.65 -3.70 4.91
C TRP A 118 11.39 -5.18 4.61
N LYS A 119 10.34 -5.47 3.85
CA LYS A 119 9.93 -6.86 3.55
C LYS A 119 10.75 -7.51 2.44
N PHE A 120 11.20 -6.74 1.47
CA PHE A 120 11.83 -7.26 0.26
C PHE A 120 13.29 -6.84 0.09
N GLY A 121 13.81 -5.95 0.93
CA GLY A 121 15.10 -5.30 0.72
C GLY A 121 16.03 -5.28 1.91
N ALA A 122 16.84 -4.23 1.99
CA ALA A 122 17.92 -4.07 2.98
C ALA A 122 17.43 -4.03 4.43
N GLY A 123 16.19 -3.61 4.65
CA GLY A 123 15.60 -3.57 5.98
C GLY A 123 15.11 -4.92 6.50
N LYS A 124 15.13 -5.96 5.68
CA LYS A 124 14.64 -7.28 6.02
C LYS A 124 15.46 -7.87 7.17
N GLY A 125 14.76 -8.32 8.22
CA GLY A 125 15.39 -8.90 9.41
C GLY A 125 15.83 -7.88 10.43
N LYS A 126 15.68 -6.59 10.18
CA LYS A 126 15.97 -5.53 11.16
C LYS A 126 14.69 -5.15 11.89
N ASN A 127 14.82 -4.84 13.19
CA ASN A 127 13.69 -4.46 14.01
C ASN A 127 13.32 -2.97 13.86
N ASN A 128 14.26 -2.15 13.43
CA ASN A 128 14.08 -0.70 13.29
C ASN A 128 14.35 -0.27 11.86
N VAL A 129 13.29 0.02 11.12
CA VAL A 129 13.39 0.68 9.82
C VAL A 129 12.85 2.09 10.00
N VAL A 130 13.69 3.10 9.75
CA VAL A 130 13.34 4.51 9.92
C VAL A 130 12.93 5.09 8.58
N PHE A 131 11.80 5.79 8.58
CA PHE A 131 11.22 6.34 7.37
C PHE A 131 11.13 7.84 7.41
#